data_3a62bdc7017d858f983db6a9b024363a
#
_entry.id   3a62bdc7017d858f983db6a9b024363a
#
_cell.length_a   1.000
_cell.length_b   1.000
_cell.length_c   1.000
_cell.angle_alpha   90.00
_cell.angle_beta   90.00
_cell.angle_gamma   90.00
#
_symmetry.space_group_name_H-M   'P 1'
#
loop_
_entity.id
_entity.type
_entity.pdbx_description
1 polymer ?
#
loop_
_entity_poly.entity_id
_entity_poly.type
_entity_poly.pdbx_seq_one_letter_code
_entity_poly.pdbx_strand_id
1 'polypeptide(L)'
;EHMGNMTFEPAIGPIGDARVLDKNNRPVKTLDGYISISPNTDAQAFAFFKVIGRPELKHDPRFSNVASRTKNSEAYYLLRSNSLANKTSAEWIVIFEKNDIPCMRYNSLEDLMIDPHLQEVGFISEVQHPSEGVIKQLGLTNQFSGGVRTEFLPAPRLGENTLEVMQEFGFTTEEIETAVEQKAVFKYV
;
A
#
# COMPACT_ATOMS: atom_id res chain seq x y z
N GLU A 1 -9.01 4.74 15.61
CA GLU A 1 -9.15 6.04 14.92
C GLU A 1 -10.51 6.17 14.24
N HIS A 2 -10.92 5.19 13.41
CA HIS A 2 -12.19 5.26 12.68
C HIS A 2 -13.44 5.06 13.55
N MET A 3 -13.31 4.61 14.76
CA MET A 3 -14.42 4.46 15.71
C MET A 3 -14.59 5.67 16.65
N GLY A 4 -13.70 6.66 16.58
CA GLY A 4 -13.62 7.75 17.56
C GLY A 4 -14.94 8.43 17.90
N ASN A 5 -15.72 8.80 16.89
CA ASN A 5 -17.03 9.47 17.11
C ASN A 5 -18.06 8.56 17.80
N MET A 6 -17.94 7.25 17.66
CA MET A 6 -18.87 6.27 18.24
C MET A 6 -18.50 5.87 19.67
N THR A 7 -17.32 6.25 20.16
CA THR A 7 -16.88 5.91 21.53
C THR A 7 -17.50 6.84 22.59
N PHE A 8 -18.20 7.89 22.16
CA PHE A 8 -18.93 8.78 23.03
C PHE A 8 -20.37 8.28 23.27
N GLU A 9 -20.94 8.59 24.44
CA GLU A 9 -22.32 8.25 24.79
C GLU A 9 -23.09 9.54 25.17
N PRO A 10 -24.00 10.02 24.31
CA PRO A 10 -24.33 9.50 22.98
C PRO A 10 -23.20 9.76 21.95
N ALA A 11 -23.17 8.97 20.87
CA ALA A 11 -22.21 9.16 19.79
C ALA A 11 -22.27 10.57 19.20
N ILE A 12 -21.10 11.20 18.99
CA ILE A 12 -21.00 12.60 18.49
C ILE A 12 -20.93 12.70 16.97
N GLY A 13 -20.92 11.55 16.26
CA GLY A 13 -20.90 11.52 14.81
C GLY A 13 -20.93 10.10 14.24
N PRO A 14 -20.94 9.97 12.91
CA PRO A 14 -20.96 8.67 12.24
C PRO A 14 -19.64 7.93 12.43
N ILE A 15 -19.67 6.63 12.14
CA ILE A 15 -18.47 5.78 12.07
C ILE A 15 -17.53 6.27 10.96
N GLY A 16 -16.24 6.22 11.24
CA GLY A 16 -15.18 6.46 10.27
C GLY A 16 -14.79 7.93 10.10
N ASP A 17 -13.74 8.15 9.31
CA ASP A 17 -13.36 9.48 8.82
C ASP A 17 -14.00 9.69 7.44
N ALA A 18 -14.86 10.71 7.32
CA ALA A 18 -15.57 11.02 6.08
C ALA A 18 -14.61 11.19 4.87
N ARG A 19 -13.38 11.67 5.11
CA ARG A 19 -12.37 11.83 4.05
C ARG A 19 -11.84 10.48 3.56
N VAL A 20 -11.67 9.50 4.44
CA VAL A 20 -11.18 8.15 4.11
C VAL A 20 -12.27 7.33 3.43
N LEU A 21 -13.51 7.47 3.89
CA LEU A 21 -14.66 6.74 3.37
C LEU A 21 -15.25 7.34 2.08
N ASP A 22 -14.79 8.53 1.67
CA ASP A 22 -15.28 9.16 0.46
C ASP A 22 -14.85 8.36 -0.79
N LYS A 23 -15.84 7.93 -1.57
CA LYS A 23 -15.63 7.17 -2.81
C LYS A 23 -14.76 7.87 -3.85
N ASN A 24 -14.65 9.20 -3.77
CA ASN A 24 -13.82 10.01 -4.67
C ASN A 24 -12.40 10.24 -4.11
N ASN A 25 -12.10 9.83 -2.87
CA ASN A 25 -10.75 9.87 -2.32
C ASN A 25 -9.94 8.64 -2.81
N ARG A 26 -9.54 8.70 -4.05
CA ARG A 26 -8.82 7.64 -4.78
C ARG A 26 -7.75 8.25 -5.67
N PRO A 27 -6.84 7.45 -6.23
CA PRO A 27 -5.91 7.92 -7.26
C PRO A 27 -6.65 8.63 -8.39
N VAL A 28 -6.09 9.74 -8.82
CA VAL A 28 -6.71 10.62 -9.82
C VAL A 28 -6.24 10.21 -11.21
N LYS A 29 -7.20 10.04 -12.13
CA LYS A 29 -6.93 9.68 -13.51
C LYS A 29 -6.23 10.83 -14.24
N THR A 30 -5.16 10.52 -14.95
CA THR A 30 -4.43 11.38 -15.88
C THR A 30 -4.66 10.93 -17.32
N LEU A 31 -3.97 11.53 -18.27
CA LEU A 31 -4.07 11.13 -19.67
C LEU A 31 -3.59 9.69 -19.92
N ASP A 32 -2.55 9.24 -19.20
CA ASP A 32 -1.82 7.97 -19.41
C ASP A 32 -1.84 7.01 -18.23
N GLY A 33 -2.53 7.34 -17.15
CA GLY A 33 -2.54 6.49 -15.94
C GLY A 33 -3.22 7.15 -14.77
N TYR A 34 -2.59 7.03 -13.60
CA TYR A 34 -3.10 7.56 -12.33
C TYR A 34 -1.97 8.14 -11.49
N ILE A 35 -2.29 9.17 -10.71
CA ILE A 35 -1.42 9.72 -9.67
C ILE A 35 -2.18 9.87 -8.36
N SER A 36 -1.47 9.77 -7.25
CA SER A 36 -1.97 10.15 -5.93
C SER A 36 -1.54 11.58 -5.64
N ILE A 37 -2.47 12.42 -5.14
CA ILE A 37 -2.19 13.80 -4.76
C ILE A 37 -2.81 14.10 -3.40
N SER A 38 -2.14 14.94 -2.60
CA SER A 38 -2.59 15.28 -1.25
C SER A 38 -2.44 16.77 -0.92
N PRO A 39 -3.14 17.67 -1.62
CA PRO A 39 -3.13 19.10 -1.32
C PRO A 39 -3.97 19.39 -0.06
N ASN A 40 -3.42 19.10 1.12
CA ASN A 40 -4.16 19.10 2.38
C ASN A 40 -4.16 20.44 3.09
N THR A 41 -3.03 21.19 3.05
CA THR A 41 -2.96 22.54 3.65
C THR A 41 -3.68 23.57 2.78
N ASP A 42 -3.95 24.76 3.33
CA ASP A 42 -4.58 25.85 2.55
C ASP A 42 -3.64 26.29 1.42
N ALA A 43 -2.35 26.41 1.68
CA ALA A 43 -1.36 26.78 0.67
C ALA A 43 -1.33 25.78 -0.49
N GLN A 44 -1.28 24.49 -0.19
CA GLN A 44 -1.28 23.43 -1.19
C GLN A 44 -2.59 23.36 -1.98
N ALA A 45 -3.72 23.54 -1.33
CA ALA A 45 -5.03 23.57 -2.00
C ALA A 45 -5.15 24.78 -2.94
N PHE A 46 -4.67 25.96 -2.53
CA PHE A 46 -4.68 27.15 -3.38
C PHE A 46 -3.71 27.03 -4.54
N ALA A 47 -2.53 26.43 -4.32
CA ALA A 47 -1.61 26.08 -5.38
C ALA A 47 -2.25 25.09 -6.38
N PHE A 48 -2.93 24.05 -5.87
CA PHE A 48 -3.68 23.11 -6.70
C PHE A 48 -4.74 23.80 -7.57
N PHE A 49 -5.55 24.68 -6.98
CA PHE A 49 -6.56 25.44 -7.77
C PHE A 49 -5.90 26.28 -8.88
N LYS A 50 -4.75 26.88 -8.59
CA LYS A 50 -4.01 27.65 -9.58
C LYS A 50 -3.52 26.78 -10.74
N VAL A 51 -2.91 25.63 -10.48
CA VAL A 51 -2.34 24.79 -11.54
C VAL A 51 -3.38 24.06 -12.38
N ILE A 52 -4.59 23.83 -11.86
CA ILE A 52 -5.72 23.32 -12.64
C ILE A 52 -6.51 24.44 -13.37
N GLY A 53 -6.05 25.70 -13.30
CA GLY A 53 -6.69 26.84 -13.97
C GLY A 53 -7.95 27.38 -13.30
N ARG A 54 -8.14 27.12 -12.01
CA ARG A 54 -9.30 27.52 -11.21
C ARG A 54 -8.93 28.31 -9.95
N PRO A 55 -8.10 29.37 -10.07
CA PRO A 55 -7.59 30.13 -8.90
C PRO A 55 -8.70 30.81 -8.06
N GLU A 56 -9.86 31.06 -8.64
CA GLU A 56 -11.03 31.66 -7.97
C GLU A 56 -11.59 30.75 -6.87
N LEU A 57 -11.36 29.44 -6.92
CA LEU A 57 -11.88 28.47 -5.94
C LEU A 57 -11.34 28.69 -4.50
N LYS A 58 -10.22 29.44 -4.35
CA LYS A 58 -9.75 29.85 -3.02
C LYS A 58 -10.77 30.73 -2.26
N HIS A 59 -11.69 31.38 -2.97
CA HIS A 59 -12.75 32.22 -2.40
C HIS A 59 -14.10 31.49 -2.30
N ASP A 60 -14.20 30.26 -2.82
CA ASP A 60 -15.41 29.45 -2.67
C ASP A 60 -15.57 29.05 -1.19
N PRO A 61 -16.73 29.35 -0.54
CA PRO A 61 -16.96 29.00 0.86
C PRO A 61 -16.76 27.51 1.19
N ARG A 62 -16.93 26.63 0.20
CA ARG A 62 -16.71 25.18 0.37
C ARG A 62 -15.23 24.81 0.46
N PHE A 63 -14.30 25.63 -0.08
CA PHE A 63 -12.90 25.28 -0.27
C PHE A 63 -11.90 26.26 0.34
N SER A 64 -12.39 27.36 0.92
CA SER A 64 -11.59 28.49 1.38
C SER A 64 -10.59 28.18 2.52
N ASN A 65 -10.78 27.08 3.24
CA ASN A 65 -9.89 26.62 4.31
C ASN A 65 -10.04 25.12 4.55
N VAL A 66 -9.12 24.54 5.34
CA VAL A 66 -9.10 23.10 5.66
C VAL A 66 -10.43 22.63 6.23
N ALA A 67 -11.01 23.34 7.19
CA ALA A 67 -12.27 22.94 7.84
C ALA A 67 -13.42 22.89 6.84
N SER A 68 -13.51 23.91 5.96
CA SER A 68 -14.52 23.96 4.90
C SER A 68 -14.36 22.81 3.90
N ARG A 69 -13.11 22.50 3.47
CA ARG A 69 -12.83 21.37 2.58
C ARG A 69 -13.16 20.02 3.22
N THR A 70 -12.87 19.85 4.51
CA THR A 70 -13.24 18.64 5.25
C THR A 70 -14.75 18.46 5.31
N LYS A 71 -15.49 19.53 5.58
CA LYS A 71 -16.97 19.50 5.61
C LYS A 71 -17.57 19.22 4.22
N ASN A 72 -16.89 19.65 3.15
CA ASN A 72 -17.32 19.47 1.76
C ASN A 72 -16.38 18.50 1.01
N SER A 73 -15.94 17.43 1.68
CA SER A 73 -14.93 16.48 1.16
C SER A 73 -15.36 15.87 -0.17
N GLU A 74 -16.61 15.46 -0.32
CA GLU A 74 -17.11 14.90 -1.56
C GLU A 74 -16.91 15.85 -2.76
N ALA A 75 -17.30 17.11 -2.61
CA ALA A 75 -17.15 18.12 -3.66
C ALA A 75 -15.66 18.41 -3.97
N TYR A 76 -14.81 18.42 -2.94
CA TYR A 76 -13.40 18.65 -3.08
C TYR A 76 -12.67 17.49 -3.78
N TYR A 77 -12.96 16.24 -3.40
CA TYR A 77 -12.39 15.08 -4.05
C TYR A 77 -12.92 14.87 -5.48
N LEU A 78 -14.19 15.18 -5.72
CA LEU A 78 -14.75 15.17 -7.07
C LEU A 78 -14.06 16.20 -7.98
N LEU A 79 -13.79 17.42 -7.47
CA LEU A 79 -13.00 18.41 -8.18
C LEU A 79 -11.61 17.85 -8.56
N ARG A 80 -10.91 17.23 -7.60
CA ARG A 80 -9.60 16.61 -7.84
C ARG A 80 -9.68 15.54 -8.93
N SER A 81 -10.64 14.64 -8.83
CA SER A 81 -10.83 13.51 -9.76
C SER A 81 -11.07 13.95 -11.19
N ASN A 82 -11.70 15.11 -11.40
CA ASN A 82 -12.08 15.61 -12.72
C ASN A 82 -11.07 16.57 -13.35
N SER A 83 -9.98 16.90 -12.66
CA SER A 83 -9.12 18.02 -13.06
C SER A 83 -7.85 17.60 -13.82
N LEU A 84 -7.47 16.33 -13.84
CA LEU A 84 -6.12 15.93 -14.26
C LEU A 84 -6.07 15.13 -15.59
N ALA A 85 -7.19 14.90 -16.25
CA ALA A 85 -7.27 14.04 -17.42
C ALA A 85 -6.58 14.60 -18.69
N ASN A 86 -6.16 15.86 -18.68
CA ASN A 86 -5.65 16.59 -19.84
C ASN A 86 -4.12 16.60 -19.99
N LYS A 87 -3.37 15.99 -19.07
CA LYS A 87 -1.91 15.85 -19.12
C LYS A 87 -1.50 14.46 -18.65
N THR A 88 -0.29 14.06 -19.01
CA THR A 88 0.32 12.81 -18.54
C THR A 88 0.64 12.86 -17.05
N SER A 89 0.81 11.70 -16.45
CA SER A 89 1.25 11.56 -15.05
C SER A 89 2.59 12.28 -14.81
N ALA A 90 3.54 12.13 -15.72
CA ALA A 90 4.85 12.76 -15.61
C ALA A 90 4.77 14.30 -15.66
N GLU A 91 3.98 14.86 -16.58
CA GLU A 91 3.77 16.31 -16.67
C GLU A 91 3.12 16.86 -15.39
N TRP A 92 2.12 16.16 -14.83
CA TRP A 92 1.48 16.59 -13.60
C TRP A 92 2.41 16.52 -12.40
N ILE A 93 3.24 15.48 -12.27
CA ILE A 93 4.21 15.35 -11.18
C ILE A 93 5.16 16.54 -11.20
N VAL A 94 5.75 16.88 -12.34
CA VAL A 94 6.65 18.06 -12.47
C VAL A 94 5.94 19.35 -12.07
N ILE A 95 4.68 19.54 -12.48
CA ILE A 95 3.90 20.73 -12.11
C ILE A 95 3.64 20.76 -10.60
N PHE A 96 3.28 19.64 -9.99
CA PHE A 96 2.95 19.57 -8.56
C PHE A 96 4.18 19.75 -7.67
N GLU A 97 5.30 19.12 -8.00
CA GLU A 97 6.57 19.31 -7.29
C GLU A 97 7.01 20.77 -7.30
N LYS A 98 6.95 21.43 -8.47
CA LYS A 98 7.27 22.85 -8.60
C LYS A 98 6.39 23.78 -7.77
N ASN A 99 5.18 23.34 -7.41
CA ASN A 99 4.20 24.13 -6.65
C ASN A 99 4.00 23.61 -5.21
N ASP A 100 4.91 22.77 -4.71
CA ASP A 100 4.88 22.19 -3.35
C ASP A 100 3.56 21.44 -3.05
N ILE A 101 3.06 20.72 -4.05
CA ILE A 101 1.86 19.88 -3.91
C ILE A 101 2.30 18.42 -3.79
N PRO A 102 2.08 17.75 -2.66
CA PRO A 102 2.42 16.34 -2.49
C PRO A 102 1.75 15.47 -3.53
N CYS A 103 2.55 14.72 -4.28
CA CYS A 103 2.07 13.81 -5.31
C CYS A 103 2.99 12.59 -5.44
N MET A 104 2.43 11.49 -5.92
CA MET A 104 3.17 10.28 -6.28
C MET A 104 2.53 9.61 -7.49
N ARG A 105 3.36 8.96 -8.31
CA ARG A 105 2.86 8.04 -9.34
C ARG A 105 2.10 6.89 -8.66
N TYR A 106 1.02 6.46 -9.26
CA TYR A 106 0.32 5.24 -8.85
C TYR A 106 0.87 4.09 -9.68
N ASN A 107 1.71 3.27 -9.04
CA ASN A 107 2.39 2.17 -9.71
C ASN A 107 1.47 0.95 -9.86
N SER A 108 1.58 0.25 -10.98
CA SER A 108 1.06 -1.11 -11.13
C SER A 108 1.97 -2.12 -10.40
N LEU A 109 1.57 -3.38 -10.33
CA LEU A 109 2.43 -4.42 -9.78
C LEU A 109 3.67 -4.67 -10.65
N GLU A 110 3.52 -4.51 -11.96
CA GLU A 110 4.62 -4.60 -12.93
C GLU A 110 5.63 -3.46 -12.71
N ASP A 111 5.15 -2.22 -12.49
CA ASP A 111 6.01 -1.07 -12.18
C ASP A 111 6.83 -1.30 -10.91
N LEU A 112 6.27 -1.97 -9.88
CA LEU A 112 7.00 -2.27 -8.64
C LEU A 112 8.21 -3.17 -8.87
N MET A 113 8.14 -4.07 -9.86
CA MET A 113 9.25 -4.98 -10.15
C MET A 113 10.51 -4.27 -10.68
N ILE A 114 10.35 -3.05 -11.18
CA ILE A 114 11.43 -2.22 -11.73
C ILE A 114 11.56 -0.87 -11.00
N ASP A 115 10.86 -0.70 -9.88
CA ASP A 115 10.91 0.53 -9.09
C ASP A 115 12.33 0.79 -8.56
N PRO A 116 12.94 1.95 -8.85
CA PRO A 116 14.32 2.24 -8.46
C PRO A 116 14.56 2.18 -6.95
N HIS A 117 13.61 2.63 -6.15
CA HIS A 117 13.73 2.60 -4.69
C HIS A 117 13.70 1.16 -4.16
N LEU A 118 12.78 0.32 -4.66
CA LEU A 118 12.69 -1.09 -4.24
C LEU A 118 13.93 -1.88 -4.66
N GLN A 119 14.54 -1.54 -5.80
CA GLN A 119 15.81 -2.10 -6.25
C GLN A 119 16.97 -1.66 -5.33
N GLU A 120 17.07 -0.37 -5.02
CA GLU A 120 18.15 0.17 -4.21
C GLU A 120 18.14 -0.37 -2.78
N VAL A 121 16.96 -0.53 -2.17
CA VAL A 121 16.83 -1.12 -0.82
C VAL A 121 16.91 -2.65 -0.82
N GLY A 122 17.03 -3.29 -1.98
CA GLY A 122 17.11 -4.74 -2.10
C GLY A 122 15.84 -5.46 -1.66
N PHE A 123 14.67 -4.81 -1.82
CA PHE A 123 13.40 -5.39 -1.41
C PHE A 123 12.98 -6.56 -2.29
N ILE A 124 13.41 -6.59 -3.56
CA ILE A 124 13.19 -7.68 -4.49
C ILE A 124 14.55 -8.28 -4.81
N SER A 125 14.75 -9.54 -4.47
CA SER A 125 16.00 -10.27 -4.72
C SER A 125 15.74 -11.57 -5.48
N GLU A 126 16.73 -12.02 -6.26
CA GLU A 126 16.71 -13.34 -6.88
C GLU A 126 17.33 -14.35 -5.93
N VAL A 127 16.63 -15.46 -5.71
CA VAL A 127 17.08 -16.55 -4.86
C VAL A 127 16.93 -17.88 -5.61
N GLN A 128 17.87 -18.80 -5.36
CA GLN A 128 17.80 -20.15 -5.91
C GLN A 128 16.86 -21.00 -5.05
N HIS A 129 15.72 -21.36 -5.59
CA HIS A 129 14.80 -22.27 -4.92
C HIS A 129 15.17 -23.73 -5.23
N PRO A 130 15.13 -24.65 -4.24
CA PRO A 130 15.55 -26.04 -4.44
C PRO A 130 14.78 -26.82 -5.51
N SER A 131 13.51 -26.45 -5.75
CA SER A 131 12.64 -27.15 -6.72
C SER A 131 12.21 -26.28 -7.90
N GLU A 132 12.15 -24.94 -7.73
CA GLU A 132 11.54 -24.04 -8.73
C GLU A 132 12.58 -23.29 -9.58
N GLY A 133 13.88 -23.47 -9.29
CA GLY A 133 14.95 -22.72 -9.94
C GLY A 133 15.08 -21.29 -9.38
N VAL A 134 15.43 -20.33 -10.23
CA VAL A 134 15.54 -18.92 -9.80
C VAL A 134 14.16 -18.31 -9.63
N ILE A 135 13.86 -17.83 -8.44
CA ILE A 135 12.62 -17.10 -8.12
C ILE A 135 12.94 -15.69 -7.60
N LYS A 136 12.00 -14.77 -7.74
CA LYS A 136 12.07 -13.46 -7.10
C LYS A 136 11.39 -13.52 -5.74
N GLN A 137 12.14 -13.12 -4.72
CA GLN A 137 11.69 -13.11 -3.33
C GLN A 137 11.57 -11.68 -2.83
N LEU A 138 10.49 -11.41 -2.08
CA LEU A 138 10.28 -10.12 -1.43
C LEU A 138 10.97 -10.12 -0.06
N GLY A 139 11.64 -9.03 0.26
CA GLY A 139 12.27 -8.80 1.55
C GLY A 139 11.27 -8.44 2.66
N LEU A 140 11.78 -8.31 3.88
CA LEU A 140 10.99 -7.82 4.99
C LEU A 140 10.67 -6.34 4.81
N THR A 141 9.40 -5.98 5.02
CA THR A 141 8.94 -4.58 5.00
C THR A 141 9.41 -3.80 6.23
N ASN A 142 9.71 -4.48 7.33
CA ASN A 142 10.14 -3.88 8.58
C ASN A 142 11.59 -4.25 8.89
N GLN A 143 12.39 -3.26 9.28
CA GLN A 143 13.75 -3.44 9.77
C GLN A 143 13.85 -2.93 11.21
N PHE A 144 14.44 -3.73 12.10
CA PHE A 144 14.65 -3.39 13.50
C PHE A 144 16.14 -3.21 13.76
N SER A 145 16.54 -2.11 14.40
CA SER A 145 17.95 -1.79 14.67
C SER A 145 18.66 -2.79 15.57
N GLY A 146 17.94 -3.54 16.40
CA GLY A 146 18.47 -4.59 17.26
C GLY A 146 18.12 -6.01 16.79
N GLY A 147 17.54 -6.17 15.63
CA GLY A 147 17.11 -7.47 15.10
C GLY A 147 18.23 -8.23 14.41
N VAL A 148 18.26 -9.53 14.61
CA VAL A 148 19.04 -10.43 13.77
C VAL A 148 18.34 -10.48 12.41
N ARG A 149 19.07 -10.22 11.32
CA ARG A 149 18.56 -10.45 9.97
C ARG A 149 18.31 -11.93 9.80
N THR A 150 17.06 -12.35 9.79
CA THR A 150 16.67 -13.72 9.48
C THR A 150 16.90 -13.95 8.00
N GLU A 151 17.73 -14.90 7.64
CA GLU A 151 17.79 -15.38 6.27
C GLU A 151 16.44 -16.02 5.96
N PHE A 152 15.88 -15.64 4.83
CA PHE A 152 14.67 -16.28 4.34
C PHE A 152 15.02 -17.64 3.78
N LEU A 153 14.48 -18.66 4.40
CA LEU A 153 14.51 -20.00 3.82
C LEU A 153 13.44 -20.07 2.70
N PRO A 154 13.72 -20.76 1.62
CA PRO A 154 12.72 -21.03 0.59
C PRO A 154 11.55 -21.83 1.18
N ALA A 155 10.37 -21.70 0.58
CA ALA A 155 9.22 -22.48 0.99
C ALA A 155 9.52 -23.99 0.87
N PRO A 156 9.32 -24.79 1.94
CA PRO A 156 9.61 -26.21 1.88
C PRO A 156 8.59 -26.94 0.98
N ARG A 157 9.02 -28.06 0.42
CA ARG A 157 8.10 -28.98 -0.25
C ARG A 157 7.15 -29.60 0.75
N LEU A 158 5.98 -30.02 0.27
CA LEU A 158 5.01 -30.69 1.12
C LEU A 158 5.64 -31.93 1.80
N GLY A 159 5.68 -31.95 3.12
CA GLY A 159 6.27 -33.04 3.90
C GLY A 159 7.80 -33.06 4.00
N GLU A 160 8.49 -32.05 3.51
CA GLU A 160 9.97 -31.97 3.55
C GLU A 160 10.50 -32.01 4.99
N ASN A 161 9.85 -31.31 5.90
CA ASN A 161 10.24 -31.25 7.30
C ASN A 161 9.47 -32.21 8.21
N THR A 162 8.62 -33.11 7.70
CA THR A 162 7.75 -33.96 8.53
C THR A 162 8.54 -34.79 9.53
N LEU A 163 9.60 -35.43 9.09
CA LEU A 163 10.45 -36.28 9.96
C LEU A 163 11.06 -35.46 11.09
N GLU A 164 11.72 -34.35 10.73
CA GLU A 164 12.39 -33.46 11.68
C GLU A 164 11.42 -32.89 12.72
N VAL A 165 10.31 -32.33 12.27
CA VAL A 165 9.30 -31.73 13.15
C VAL A 165 8.69 -32.79 14.08
N MET A 166 8.33 -33.96 13.58
CA MET A 166 7.73 -35.00 14.43
C MET A 166 8.73 -35.52 15.46
N GLN A 167 10.00 -35.68 15.10
CA GLN A 167 11.05 -36.06 16.04
C GLN A 167 11.29 -34.99 17.12
N GLU A 168 11.25 -33.70 16.77
CA GLU A 168 11.35 -32.59 17.72
C GLU A 168 10.20 -32.64 18.75
N PHE A 169 9.01 -33.06 18.33
CA PHE A 169 7.85 -33.27 19.21
C PHE A 169 7.87 -34.63 19.93
N GLY A 170 8.93 -35.41 19.82
CA GLY A 170 9.14 -36.64 20.58
C GLY A 170 8.54 -37.90 19.98
N PHE A 171 8.09 -37.89 18.74
CA PHE A 171 7.65 -39.11 18.05
C PHE A 171 8.86 -39.97 17.65
N THR A 172 8.72 -41.28 17.83
CA THR A 172 9.73 -42.24 17.38
C THR A 172 9.66 -42.43 15.85
N THR A 173 10.73 -42.91 15.26
CA THR A 173 10.76 -43.20 13.82
C THR A 173 9.67 -44.18 13.41
N GLU A 174 9.39 -45.20 14.24
CA GLU A 174 8.38 -46.21 13.99
C GLU A 174 6.93 -45.61 14.00
N GLU A 175 6.68 -44.70 14.95
CA GLU A 175 5.38 -43.98 14.99
C GLU A 175 5.21 -43.07 13.78
N ILE A 176 6.29 -42.43 13.31
CA ILE A 176 6.24 -41.57 12.13
C ILE A 176 6.00 -42.41 10.86
N GLU A 177 6.70 -43.55 10.70
CA GLU A 177 6.50 -44.46 9.58
C GLU A 177 5.06 -45.00 9.53
N THR A 178 4.53 -45.41 10.70
CA THR A 178 3.14 -45.81 10.83
C THR A 178 2.17 -44.74 10.41
N ALA A 179 2.39 -43.48 10.84
CA ALA A 179 1.57 -42.35 10.49
C ALA A 179 1.61 -42.04 8.95
N VAL A 180 2.77 -42.21 8.32
CA VAL A 180 2.92 -42.08 6.86
C VAL A 180 2.18 -43.19 6.14
N GLU A 181 2.31 -44.45 6.56
CA GLU A 181 1.62 -45.57 5.96
C GLU A 181 0.09 -45.44 6.06
N GLN A 182 -0.40 -44.95 7.20
CA GLN A 182 -1.82 -44.65 7.43
C GLN A 182 -2.29 -43.37 6.71
N LYS A 183 -1.41 -42.67 5.99
CA LYS A 183 -1.67 -41.40 5.31
C LYS A 183 -2.16 -40.27 6.27
N ALA A 184 -1.84 -40.39 7.56
CA ALA A 184 -2.12 -39.36 8.55
C ALA A 184 -1.18 -38.15 8.39
N VAL A 185 0.04 -38.37 7.94
CA VAL A 185 1.01 -37.35 7.58
C VAL A 185 1.64 -37.64 6.21
N PHE A 186 2.16 -36.61 5.58
CA PHE A 186 2.90 -36.73 4.31
C PHE A 186 4.40 -36.56 4.59
N LYS A 187 5.23 -37.42 4.00
CA LYS A 187 6.69 -37.32 4.03
C LYS A 187 7.19 -37.16 2.58
N TYR A 188 7.98 -36.13 2.37
CA TYR A 188 8.65 -35.96 1.09
C TYR A 188 9.76 -37.01 0.94
N VAL A 189 9.84 -37.65 -0.22
CA VAL A 189 10.83 -38.70 -0.55
C VAL A 189 11.85 -38.16 -1.53
#